data_5c26d0518ef3c7566c25036820a6fedc
#
_entry.id   5c26d0518ef3c7566c25036820a6fedc
#
_cell.length_a   1.000
_cell.length_b   1.000
_cell.length_c   1.000
_cell.angle_alpha   90.00
_cell.angle_beta   90.00
_cell.angle_gamma   90.00
#
_symmetry.space_group_name_H-M   'P 1'
#
loop_
_entity.id
_entity.type
_entity.pdbx_description
1 polymer ?
#
loop_
_entity_poly.entity_id
_entity_poly.type
_entity_poly.pdbx_seq_one_letter_code
_entity_poly.pdbx_strand_id
1 'polypeptide(L)'
;KMAAWHNETLWLVRAKRDKMSKEVPEWEELRNKACELKLYSNSHLEELLLEFEKNATANGAIVHWAKDADEYCAIVYEILNEHNVRHFIKSKSMLAEECGLNPFLMERGINVVESDLGERILQLMHLEPSHIVLPAIHIKREQVGELFEKEMGTEKGNFDPTYLTHAARKNLRPLFLNAEAAMTGANFAVASTGDIVVCTNEGNADMGTSFPKLNIAAFGMEKIVPDLDALGVFTRLLARSATGQPVTTYTSHTILSSWITAAVPYFPSRTTSRH
;
A
#
# COMPACT_ATOMS: atom_id res chain seq x y z
N LYS A 1 -26.18 -14.30 0.15
CA LYS A 1 -25.11 -15.34 0.17
C LYS A 1 -23.71 -14.71 0.23
N MET A 2 -23.44 -13.66 -0.55
CA MET A 2 -22.12 -12.96 -0.56
C MET A 2 -21.81 -12.26 0.76
N ALA A 3 -22.76 -11.52 1.32
CA ALA A 3 -22.59 -10.85 2.62
C ALA A 3 -22.33 -11.82 3.78
N ALA A 4 -22.96 -12.99 3.78
CA ALA A 4 -22.71 -14.02 4.80
C ALA A 4 -21.30 -14.60 4.67
N TRP A 5 -20.85 -14.91 3.47
CA TRP A 5 -19.47 -15.36 3.20
C TRP A 5 -18.43 -14.32 3.63
N HIS A 6 -18.64 -13.07 3.28
CA HIS A 6 -17.76 -11.97 3.65
C HIS A 6 -17.64 -11.85 5.17
N ASN A 7 -18.77 -11.84 5.88
CA ASN A 7 -18.79 -11.78 7.34
C ASN A 7 -18.07 -12.98 7.99
N GLU A 8 -18.32 -14.20 7.53
CA GLU A 8 -17.67 -15.41 8.04
C GLU A 8 -16.15 -15.36 7.87
N THR A 9 -15.68 -14.94 6.70
CA THR A 9 -14.24 -14.83 6.40
C THR A 9 -13.56 -13.78 7.27
N LEU A 10 -14.20 -12.63 7.51
CA LEU A 10 -13.67 -11.60 8.40
C LEU A 10 -13.53 -12.09 9.85
N TRP A 11 -14.50 -12.88 10.35
CA TRP A 11 -14.42 -13.46 11.68
C TRP A 11 -13.30 -14.50 11.81
N LEU A 12 -13.03 -15.29 10.76
CA LEU A 12 -11.89 -16.22 10.74
C LEU A 12 -10.55 -15.48 10.83
N VAL A 13 -10.37 -14.40 10.06
CA VAL A 13 -9.16 -13.57 10.13
C VAL A 13 -8.99 -12.95 11.51
N ARG A 14 -10.09 -12.43 12.10
CA ARG A 14 -10.06 -11.87 13.45
C ARG A 14 -9.69 -12.90 14.49
N ALA A 15 -10.28 -14.09 14.45
CA ALA A 15 -9.97 -15.17 15.39
C ALA A 15 -8.48 -15.58 15.31
N LYS A 16 -7.91 -15.65 14.09
CA LYS A 16 -6.49 -15.91 13.91
C LYS A 16 -5.63 -14.80 14.54
N ARG A 17 -5.95 -13.54 14.29
CA ARG A 17 -5.28 -12.38 14.87
C ARG A 17 -5.30 -12.43 16.42
N ASP A 18 -6.48 -12.66 17.01
CA ASP A 18 -6.68 -12.68 18.45
C ASP A 18 -5.95 -13.86 19.11
N LYS A 19 -5.80 -14.98 18.42
CA LYS A 19 -4.96 -16.10 18.86
C LYS A 19 -3.49 -15.73 18.83
N MET A 20 -2.99 -15.21 17.71
CA MET A 20 -1.58 -14.93 17.51
C MET A 20 -1.06 -13.77 18.38
N SER A 21 -1.90 -12.81 18.75
CA SER A 21 -1.53 -11.75 19.70
C SER A 21 -1.27 -12.30 21.10
N LYS A 22 -2.01 -13.31 21.52
CA LYS A 22 -1.85 -13.96 22.83
C LYS A 22 -0.56 -14.81 22.95
N GLU A 23 0.07 -15.14 21.84
CA GLU A 23 1.34 -15.88 21.80
C GLU A 23 2.55 -14.98 22.12
N VAL A 24 2.37 -13.67 22.22
CA VAL A 24 3.41 -12.71 22.59
C VAL A 24 3.19 -12.27 24.03
N PRO A 25 4.03 -12.70 25.00
CA PRO A 25 3.82 -12.37 26.40
C PRO A 25 3.77 -10.86 26.67
N GLU A 26 4.62 -10.08 25.97
CA GLU A 26 4.73 -8.62 26.09
C GLU A 26 3.77 -7.86 25.16
N TRP A 27 2.70 -8.48 24.65
CA TRP A 27 1.80 -7.86 23.67
C TRP A 27 1.19 -6.53 24.13
N GLU A 28 0.67 -6.49 25.34
CA GLU A 28 0.05 -5.27 25.87
C GLU A 28 1.10 -4.17 26.18
N GLU A 29 2.30 -4.57 26.63
CA GLU A 29 3.40 -3.64 26.83
C GLU A 29 3.83 -2.99 25.50
N LEU A 30 3.98 -3.77 24.43
CA LEU A 30 4.27 -3.27 23.08
C LEU A 30 3.18 -2.34 22.58
N ARG A 31 1.90 -2.66 22.79
CA ARG A 31 0.78 -1.80 22.41
C ARG A 31 0.78 -0.47 23.16
N ASN A 32 1.04 -0.50 24.47
CA ASN A 32 1.17 0.70 25.28
C ASN A 32 2.34 1.56 24.79
N LYS A 33 3.49 0.94 24.51
CA LYS A 33 4.65 1.64 23.96
C LYS A 33 4.35 2.25 22.58
N ALA A 34 3.66 1.53 21.70
CA ALA A 34 3.26 2.06 20.41
C ALA A 34 2.27 3.23 20.55
N CYS A 35 1.38 3.19 21.54
CA CYS A 35 0.47 4.30 21.85
C CYS A 35 1.24 5.55 22.29
N GLU A 36 2.19 5.40 23.23
CA GLU A 36 3.08 6.49 23.67
C GLU A 36 3.86 7.11 22.50
N LEU A 37 4.46 6.26 21.65
CA LEU A 37 5.20 6.70 20.47
C LEU A 37 4.31 7.44 19.46
N LYS A 38 3.06 7.01 19.27
CA LYS A 38 2.12 7.73 18.41
C LYS A 38 1.67 9.05 19.01
N LEU A 39 1.44 9.11 20.31
CA LEU A 39 1.14 10.37 21.01
C LEU A 39 2.33 11.34 20.89
N TYR A 40 3.55 10.86 21.07
CA TYR A 40 4.76 11.64 20.85
C TYR A 40 4.83 12.16 19.40
N SER A 41 4.71 11.27 18.40
CA SER A 41 4.76 11.68 17.00
C SER A 41 3.69 12.72 16.65
N ASN A 42 2.48 12.58 17.17
CA ASN A 42 1.40 13.53 16.91
C ASN A 42 1.63 14.88 17.59
N SER A 43 2.23 14.90 18.79
CA SER A 43 2.53 16.15 19.51
C SER A 43 3.76 16.89 18.96
N HIS A 44 4.62 16.20 18.22
CA HIS A 44 5.84 16.76 17.57
C HIS A 44 5.75 16.63 16.04
N LEU A 45 4.53 16.62 15.49
CA LEU A 45 4.31 16.28 14.07
C LEU A 45 5.08 17.19 13.13
N GLU A 46 5.01 18.50 13.32
CA GLU A 46 5.74 19.50 12.51
C GLU A 46 7.25 19.29 12.56
N GLU A 47 7.81 19.11 13.74
CA GLU A 47 9.25 18.90 13.94
C GLU A 47 9.72 17.64 13.20
N LEU A 48 9.00 16.53 13.38
CA LEU A 48 9.33 15.25 12.75
C LEU A 48 9.19 15.28 11.23
N LEU A 49 8.18 15.99 10.71
CA LEU A 49 8.00 16.13 9.26
C LEU A 49 9.11 16.99 8.64
N LEU A 50 9.51 18.08 9.29
CA LEU A 50 10.64 18.91 8.84
C LEU A 50 11.98 18.15 8.91
N GLU A 51 12.19 17.36 9.96
CA GLU A 51 13.35 16.47 10.08
C GLU A 51 13.35 15.41 8.97
N PHE A 52 12.22 14.77 8.71
CA PHE A 52 12.05 13.82 7.60
C PHE A 52 12.40 14.47 6.26
N GLU A 53 11.80 15.61 5.94
CA GLU A 53 12.04 16.32 4.68
C GLU A 53 13.53 16.66 4.50
N LYS A 54 14.15 17.19 5.54
CA LYS A 54 15.60 17.49 5.55
C LYS A 54 16.43 16.25 5.24
N ASN A 55 16.17 15.14 5.93
CA ASN A 55 16.96 13.92 5.79
C ASN A 55 16.67 13.22 4.44
N ALA A 56 15.41 13.15 4.03
CA ALA A 56 15.04 12.59 2.74
C ALA A 56 15.65 13.40 1.57
N THR A 57 15.62 14.71 1.65
CA THR A 57 16.22 15.60 0.63
C THR A 57 17.74 15.46 0.61
N ALA A 58 18.39 15.31 1.76
CA ALA A 58 19.83 15.04 1.83
C ALA A 58 20.20 13.70 1.19
N ASN A 59 19.30 12.75 1.18
CA ASN A 59 19.43 11.45 0.51
C ASN A 59 19.09 11.51 -1.00
N GLY A 60 18.62 12.67 -1.50
CA GLY A 60 18.31 12.88 -2.92
C GLY A 60 16.84 12.78 -3.28
N ALA A 61 15.93 12.68 -2.32
CA ALA A 61 14.50 12.72 -2.57
C ALA A 61 14.00 14.15 -2.85
N ILE A 62 12.91 14.25 -3.60
CA ILE A 62 12.13 15.48 -3.71
C ILE A 62 10.84 15.25 -2.92
N VAL A 63 10.62 16.07 -1.89
CA VAL A 63 9.45 15.96 -1.02
C VAL A 63 8.39 16.96 -1.45
N HIS A 64 7.19 16.48 -1.66
CA HIS A 64 6.02 17.30 -2.00
C HIS A 64 4.98 17.21 -0.88
N TRP A 65 4.36 18.34 -0.57
CA TRP A 65 3.30 18.46 0.43
C TRP A 65 1.98 18.76 -0.27
N ALA A 66 0.97 17.95 0.00
CA ALA A 66 -0.38 18.17 -0.51
C ALA A 66 -1.32 18.44 0.65
N LYS A 67 -2.15 19.47 0.53
CA LYS A 67 -3.13 19.86 1.56
C LYS A 67 -4.41 19.02 1.53
N ASP A 68 -4.74 18.45 0.37
CA ASP A 68 -5.96 17.68 0.12
C ASP A 68 -5.78 16.67 -1.02
N ALA A 69 -6.84 15.90 -1.29
CA ALA A 69 -6.84 14.87 -2.31
C ALA A 69 -6.65 15.43 -3.73
N ASP A 70 -7.22 16.59 -4.02
CA ASP A 70 -7.15 17.22 -5.35
C ASP A 70 -5.71 17.66 -5.65
N GLU A 71 -5.07 18.31 -4.68
CA GLU A 71 -3.66 18.72 -4.82
C GLU A 71 -2.73 17.52 -4.89
N TYR A 72 -2.97 16.47 -4.09
CA TYR A 72 -2.22 15.22 -4.17
C TYR A 72 -2.27 14.60 -5.57
N CYS A 73 -3.47 14.47 -6.13
CA CYS A 73 -3.65 13.93 -7.48
C CYS A 73 -2.98 14.81 -8.54
N ALA A 74 -3.06 16.13 -8.40
CA ALA A 74 -2.43 17.08 -9.30
C ALA A 74 -0.90 16.95 -9.27
N ILE A 75 -0.29 16.94 -8.08
CA ILE A 75 1.15 16.77 -7.91
C ILE A 75 1.63 15.46 -8.56
N VAL A 76 0.97 14.34 -8.28
CA VAL A 76 1.36 13.05 -8.88
C VAL A 76 1.25 13.10 -10.41
N TYR A 77 0.18 13.70 -10.95
CA TYR A 77 0.03 13.83 -12.39
C TYR A 77 1.10 14.72 -13.02
N GLU A 78 1.42 15.85 -12.41
CA GLU A 78 2.47 16.77 -12.89
C GLU A 78 3.82 16.05 -12.96
N ILE A 79 4.20 15.32 -11.90
CA ILE A 79 5.41 14.50 -11.87
C ILE A 79 5.43 13.49 -13.02
N LEU A 80 4.35 12.75 -13.22
CA LEU A 80 4.27 11.75 -14.29
C LEU A 80 4.32 12.41 -15.68
N ASN A 81 3.66 13.54 -15.85
CA ASN A 81 3.60 14.26 -17.11
C ASN A 81 4.95 14.90 -17.48
N GLU A 82 5.68 15.49 -16.52
CA GLU A 82 7.04 16.05 -16.72
C GLU A 82 8.01 14.98 -17.19
N HIS A 83 7.85 13.74 -16.72
CA HIS A 83 8.67 12.60 -17.11
C HIS A 83 8.13 11.81 -18.31
N ASN A 84 7.07 12.32 -18.97
CA ASN A 84 6.41 11.69 -20.12
C ASN A 84 5.92 10.26 -19.87
N VAL A 85 5.52 9.94 -18.62
CA VAL A 85 5.04 8.62 -18.21
C VAL A 85 3.68 8.33 -18.83
N ARG A 86 3.54 7.13 -19.43
CA ARG A 86 2.28 6.58 -19.94
C ARG A 86 1.91 5.25 -19.28
N HIS A 87 2.92 4.51 -18.84
CA HIS A 87 2.76 3.22 -18.15
C HIS A 87 3.23 3.34 -16.70
N PHE A 88 2.27 3.36 -15.80
CA PHE A 88 2.47 3.56 -14.37
C PHE A 88 2.03 2.33 -13.60
N ILE A 89 2.93 1.73 -12.81
CA ILE A 89 2.62 0.59 -11.98
C ILE A 89 2.54 1.01 -10.50
N LYS A 90 1.52 0.54 -9.82
CA LYS A 90 1.26 0.92 -8.42
C LYS A 90 1.18 -0.32 -7.54
N SER A 91 1.92 -0.33 -6.43
CA SER A 91 1.63 -1.22 -5.32
C SER A 91 0.63 -0.55 -4.37
N LYS A 92 0.03 -1.35 -3.50
CA LYS A 92 -1.04 -0.94 -2.59
C LYS A 92 -0.77 0.39 -1.89
N SER A 93 -1.69 1.32 -2.07
CA SER A 93 -1.71 2.58 -1.35
C SER A 93 -3.15 2.99 -1.06
N MET A 94 -3.56 2.82 0.21
CA MET A 94 -4.90 3.24 0.65
C MET A 94 -5.12 4.74 0.45
N LEU A 95 -4.07 5.55 0.69
CA LEU A 95 -4.12 6.98 0.44
C LEU A 95 -4.46 7.30 -1.02
N ALA A 96 -3.81 6.63 -1.98
CA ALA A 96 -4.08 6.83 -3.40
C ALA A 96 -5.51 6.43 -3.78
N GLU A 97 -6.04 5.37 -3.16
CA GLU A 97 -7.44 4.93 -3.37
C GLU A 97 -8.43 5.94 -2.79
N GLU A 98 -8.22 6.38 -1.55
CA GLU A 98 -9.07 7.37 -0.88
C GLU A 98 -9.08 8.73 -1.59
N CYS A 99 -7.95 9.12 -2.19
CA CYS A 99 -7.83 10.33 -3.00
C CYS A 99 -8.37 10.18 -4.43
N GLY A 100 -8.75 8.97 -4.87
CA GLY A 100 -9.25 8.73 -6.22
C GLY A 100 -8.18 8.86 -7.32
N LEU A 101 -6.92 8.56 -7.00
CA LEU A 101 -5.79 8.76 -7.90
C LEU A 101 -5.92 7.96 -9.20
N ASN A 102 -6.34 6.69 -9.15
CA ASN A 102 -6.42 5.85 -10.34
C ASN A 102 -7.36 6.41 -11.40
N PRO A 103 -8.66 6.69 -11.12
CA PRO A 103 -9.54 7.29 -12.12
C PRO A 103 -9.03 8.65 -12.60
N PHE A 104 -8.50 9.48 -11.71
CA PHE A 104 -7.95 10.79 -12.06
C PHE A 104 -6.82 10.71 -13.10
N LEU A 105 -5.89 9.75 -12.94
CA LEU A 105 -4.78 9.52 -13.88
C LEU A 105 -5.25 8.88 -15.20
N MET A 106 -6.16 7.90 -15.10
CA MET A 106 -6.69 7.20 -16.29
C MET A 106 -7.47 8.13 -17.21
N GLU A 107 -8.26 9.06 -16.69
CA GLU A 107 -8.94 10.11 -17.44
C GLU A 107 -7.96 11.04 -18.20
N ARG A 108 -6.71 11.11 -17.74
CA ARG A 108 -5.63 11.91 -18.34
C ARG A 108 -4.68 11.10 -19.23
N GLY A 109 -5.07 9.86 -19.55
CA GLY A 109 -4.35 9.02 -20.50
C GLY A 109 -3.13 8.29 -19.91
N ILE A 110 -3.01 8.19 -18.58
CA ILE A 110 -2.01 7.36 -17.90
C ILE A 110 -2.60 5.95 -17.72
N ASN A 111 -1.89 4.95 -18.21
CA ASN A 111 -2.25 3.55 -17.98
C ASN A 111 -1.77 3.10 -16.58
N VAL A 112 -2.69 3.05 -15.63
CA VAL A 112 -2.39 2.65 -14.24
C VAL A 112 -2.60 1.15 -14.08
N VAL A 113 -1.58 0.45 -13.59
CA VAL A 113 -1.61 -0.99 -13.32
C VAL A 113 -1.45 -1.23 -11.82
N GLU A 114 -2.44 -1.88 -11.20
CA GLU A 114 -2.32 -2.40 -9.84
C GLU A 114 -1.44 -3.66 -9.84
N SER A 115 -0.48 -3.73 -8.94
CA SER A 115 0.47 -4.83 -8.87
C SER A 115 0.21 -5.84 -7.75
N ASP A 116 -0.55 -5.45 -6.73
CA ASP A 116 -1.02 -6.37 -5.70
C ASP A 116 -2.12 -7.26 -6.27
N LEU A 117 -2.10 -8.54 -5.93
CA LEU A 117 -3.02 -9.52 -6.53
C LEU A 117 -4.49 -9.19 -6.27
N GLY A 118 -4.83 -8.78 -5.05
CA GLY A 118 -6.21 -8.42 -4.68
C GLY A 118 -6.70 -7.20 -5.43
N GLU A 119 -5.93 -6.15 -5.45
CA GLU A 119 -6.21 -4.89 -6.16
C GLU A 119 -6.26 -5.12 -7.67
N ARG A 120 -5.38 -5.96 -8.22
CA ARG A 120 -5.38 -6.31 -9.65
C ARG A 120 -6.66 -7.05 -10.05
N ILE A 121 -7.12 -8.00 -9.23
CA ILE A 121 -8.39 -8.70 -9.46
C ILE A 121 -9.54 -7.70 -9.51
N LEU A 122 -9.63 -6.79 -8.52
CA LEU A 122 -10.68 -5.77 -8.48
C LEU A 122 -10.59 -4.82 -9.67
N GLN A 123 -9.39 -4.39 -10.05
CA GLN A 123 -9.18 -3.54 -11.22
C GLN A 123 -9.71 -4.20 -12.50
N LEU A 124 -9.38 -5.49 -12.72
CA LEU A 124 -9.86 -6.24 -13.87
C LEU A 124 -11.37 -6.52 -13.85
N MET A 125 -11.97 -6.60 -12.65
CA MET A 125 -13.41 -6.75 -12.47
C MET A 125 -14.18 -5.42 -12.47
N HIS A 126 -13.48 -4.29 -12.48
CA HIS A 126 -14.06 -2.94 -12.30
C HIS A 126 -14.88 -2.81 -11.00
N LEU A 127 -14.33 -3.36 -9.90
CA LEU A 127 -14.95 -3.35 -8.57
C LEU A 127 -14.13 -2.54 -7.58
N GLU A 128 -14.81 -1.98 -6.58
CA GLU A 128 -14.18 -1.29 -5.46
C GLU A 128 -13.71 -2.28 -4.38
N PRO A 129 -12.65 -1.93 -3.60
CA PRO A 129 -12.18 -2.75 -2.50
C PRO A 129 -13.22 -2.82 -1.38
N SER A 130 -13.41 -4.01 -0.80
CA SER A 130 -14.34 -4.23 0.31
C SER A 130 -13.67 -4.25 1.69
N HIS A 131 -12.35 -4.26 1.74
CA HIS A 131 -11.58 -4.32 2.98
C HIS A 131 -10.17 -3.77 2.78
N ILE A 132 -9.66 -3.03 3.78
CA ILE A 132 -8.35 -2.34 3.72
C ILE A 132 -7.18 -3.32 3.53
N VAL A 133 -7.16 -4.42 4.30
CA VAL A 133 -6.04 -5.38 4.28
C VAL A 133 -6.22 -6.45 3.21
N LEU A 134 -7.46 -6.88 2.99
CA LEU A 134 -7.84 -7.97 2.08
C LEU A 134 -8.90 -7.47 1.10
N PRO A 135 -8.56 -6.63 0.12
CA PRO A 135 -9.53 -5.88 -0.68
C PRO A 135 -10.49 -6.78 -1.48
N ALA A 136 -10.02 -7.90 -1.99
CA ALA A 136 -10.80 -8.88 -2.77
C ALA A 136 -11.37 -10.03 -1.92
N ILE A 137 -11.45 -9.90 -0.58
CA ILE A 137 -11.91 -10.99 0.31
C ILE A 137 -13.33 -11.47 0.01
N HIS A 138 -14.14 -10.63 -0.63
CA HIS A 138 -15.51 -10.96 -1.05
C HIS A 138 -15.60 -11.75 -2.36
N ILE A 139 -14.48 -11.85 -3.11
CA ILE A 139 -14.42 -12.57 -4.39
C ILE A 139 -14.03 -14.03 -4.12
N LYS A 140 -14.79 -14.94 -4.68
CA LYS A 140 -14.50 -16.36 -4.57
C LYS A 140 -13.44 -16.77 -5.59
N ARG A 141 -12.68 -17.81 -5.25
CA ARG A 141 -11.63 -18.36 -6.09
C ARG A 141 -12.11 -18.75 -7.50
N GLU A 142 -13.32 -19.31 -7.60
CA GLU A 142 -13.94 -19.68 -8.87
C GLU A 142 -14.15 -18.44 -9.77
N GLN A 143 -14.61 -17.33 -9.18
CA GLN A 143 -14.80 -16.07 -9.90
C GLN A 143 -13.44 -15.48 -10.38
N VAL A 144 -12.39 -15.65 -9.59
CA VAL A 144 -11.02 -15.25 -10.00
C VAL A 144 -10.56 -16.11 -11.18
N GLY A 145 -10.82 -17.43 -11.14
CA GLY A 145 -10.49 -18.33 -12.25
C GLY A 145 -11.21 -17.96 -13.54
N GLU A 146 -12.52 -17.72 -13.49
CA GLU A 146 -13.30 -17.26 -14.64
C GLU A 146 -12.80 -15.92 -15.20
N LEU A 147 -12.43 -14.97 -14.33
CA LEU A 147 -11.81 -13.71 -14.74
C LEU A 147 -10.50 -13.96 -15.48
N PHE A 148 -9.62 -14.81 -14.94
CA PHE A 148 -8.31 -15.08 -15.53
C PHE A 148 -8.40 -15.88 -16.84
N GLU A 149 -9.41 -16.75 -16.98
CA GLU A 149 -9.74 -17.37 -18.29
C GLU A 149 -9.96 -16.29 -19.35
N LYS A 150 -10.78 -15.29 -19.02
CA LYS A 150 -11.15 -14.21 -19.92
C LYS A 150 -9.99 -13.23 -20.21
N GLU A 151 -9.31 -12.78 -19.16
CA GLU A 151 -8.32 -11.67 -19.26
C GLU A 151 -6.89 -12.16 -19.52
N MET A 152 -6.55 -13.40 -19.15
CA MET A 152 -5.19 -13.93 -19.23
C MET A 152 -5.08 -15.22 -20.07
N GLY A 153 -6.21 -15.76 -20.55
CA GLY A 153 -6.25 -17.00 -21.34
C GLY A 153 -5.82 -18.24 -20.56
N THR A 154 -6.12 -18.29 -19.27
CA THR A 154 -5.83 -19.48 -18.45
C THR A 154 -6.72 -20.66 -18.82
N GLU A 155 -6.33 -21.86 -18.38
CA GLU A 155 -7.07 -23.09 -18.63
C GLU A 155 -8.47 -23.04 -18.00
N LYS A 156 -9.48 -23.38 -18.79
CA LYS A 156 -10.88 -23.34 -18.36
C LYS A 156 -11.16 -24.31 -17.21
N GLY A 157 -11.77 -23.76 -16.14
CA GLY A 157 -12.14 -24.53 -14.95
C GLY A 157 -10.97 -24.90 -14.03
N ASN A 158 -9.77 -24.37 -14.29
CA ASN A 158 -8.64 -24.56 -13.39
C ASN A 158 -8.62 -23.46 -12.33
N PHE A 159 -9.08 -23.79 -11.14
CA PHE A 159 -9.18 -22.85 -10.01
C PHE A 159 -8.13 -23.13 -8.92
N ASP A 160 -7.05 -23.84 -9.28
CA ASP A 160 -5.94 -24.05 -8.33
C ASP A 160 -5.28 -22.73 -7.97
N PRO A 161 -5.13 -22.39 -6.67
CA PRO A 161 -4.58 -21.10 -6.25
C PRO A 161 -3.15 -20.86 -6.72
N THR A 162 -2.33 -21.92 -6.75
CA THR A 162 -0.93 -21.84 -7.19
C THR A 162 -0.87 -21.55 -8.69
N TYR A 163 -1.70 -22.24 -9.48
CA TYR A 163 -1.82 -21.99 -10.91
C TYR A 163 -2.25 -20.55 -11.22
N LEU A 164 -3.31 -20.06 -10.54
CA LEU A 164 -3.81 -18.70 -10.72
C LEU A 164 -2.76 -17.65 -10.31
N THR A 165 -2.04 -17.88 -9.22
CA THR A 165 -0.94 -16.99 -8.80
C THR A 165 0.19 -16.95 -9.83
N HIS A 166 0.57 -18.09 -10.42
CA HIS A 166 1.53 -18.13 -11.50
C HIS A 166 1.06 -17.41 -12.78
N ALA A 167 -0.23 -17.52 -13.11
CA ALA A 167 -0.81 -16.81 -14.24
C ALA A 167 -0.76 -15.27 -14.02
N ALA A 168 -1.15 -14.79 -12.83
CA ALA A 168 -1.05 -13.38 -12.47
C ALA A 168 0.42 -12.89 -12.53
N ARG A 169 1.37 -13.66 -11.99
CA ARG A 169 2.80 -13.36 -12.06
C ARG A 169 3.29 -13.22 -13.50
N LYS A 170 2.89 -14.15 -14.37
CA LYS A 170 3.23 -14.12 -15.80
C LYS A 170 2.64 -12.91 -16.51
N ASN A 171 1.41 -12.53 -16.17
CA ASN A 171 0.74 -11.34 -16.71
C ASN A 171 1.41 -10.05 -16.25
N LEU A 172 1.73 -9.92 -14.94
CA LEU A 172 2.29 -8.70 -14.37
C LEU A 172 3.76 -8.48 -14.76
N ARG A 173 4.55 -9.53 -14.98
CA ARG A 173 5.99 -9.39 -15.25
C ARG A 173 6.32 -8.42 -16.40
N PRO A 174 5.73 -8.53 -17.61
CA PRO A 174 6.01 -7.56 -18.68
C PRO A 174 5.52 -6.15 -18.33
N LEU A 175 4.46 -6.00 -17.51
CA LEU A 175 3.97 -4.70 -17.07
C LEU A 175 4.98 -4.00 -16.15
N PHE A 176 5.65 -4.74 -15.26
CA PHE A 176 6.76 -4.21 -14.46
C PHE A 176 7.95 -3.78 -15.33
N LEU A 177 8.33 -4.64 -16.29
CA LEU A 177 9.50 -4.37 -17.14
C LEU A 177 9.31 -3.18 -18.08
N ASN A 178 8.06 -2.88 -18.45
CA ASN A 178 7.70 -1.78 -19.35
C ASN A 178 7.20 -0.55 -18.58
N ALA A 179 7.10 -0.58 -17.26
CA ALA A 179 6.68 0.55 -16.48
C ALA A 179 7.74 1.66 -16.52
N GLU A 180 7.31 2.88 -16.79
CA GLU A 180 8.15 4.08 -16.84
C GLU A 180 8.30 4.70 -15.46
N ALA A 181 7.26 4.55 -14.64
CA ALA A 181 7.24 4.96 -13.25
C ALA A 181 6.51 3.96 -12.36
N ALA A 182 6.85 3.95 -11.08
CA ALA A 182 6.15 3.19 -10.07
C ALA A 182 5.74 4.04 -8.88
N MET A 183 4.68 3.60 -8.19
CA MET A 183 4.27 4.15 -6.90
C MET A 183 4.15 3.05 -5.85
N THR A 184 4.51 3.37 -4.63
CA THR A 184 4.20 2.56 -3.46
C THR A 184 3.57 3.42 -2.36
N GLY A 185 2.66 2.82 -1.60
CA GLY A 185 2.29 3.34 -0.29
C GLY A 185 3.41 3.08 0.71
N ALA A 186 3.51 3.88 1.77
CA ALA A 186 4.42 3.59 2.87
C ALA A 186 3.64 3.21 4.14
N ASN A 187 4.18 2.23 4.88
CA ASN A 187 3.66 1.89 6.20
C ASN A 187 4.20 2.85 7.25
N PHE A 188 5.45 3.27 7.12
CA PHE A 188 6.10 4.25 8.00
C PHE A 188 7.04 5.15 7.21
N ALA A 189 7.23 6.37 7.73
CA ALA A 189 8.28 7.30 7.35
C ALA A 189 9.12 7.59 8.59
N VAL A 190 10.44 7.44 8.51
CA VAL A 190 11.34 7.56 9.66
C VAL A 190 12.01 8.94 9.64
N ALA A 191 11.68 9.78 10.61
CA ALA A 191 12.16 11.18 10.64
C ALA A 191 13.69 11.27 10.69
N SER A 192 14.33 10.52 11.60
CA SER A 192 15.78 10.59 11.84
C SER A 192 16.64 10.16 10.65
N THR A 193 16.10 9.37 9.71
CA THR A 193 16.85 8.87 8.54
C THR A 193 16.34 9.38 7.20
N GLY A 194 15.09 9.83 7.13
CA GLY A 194 14.41 10.16 5.87
C GLY A 194 13.98 8.93 5.06
N ASP A 195 13.97 7.74 5.68
CA ASP A 195 13.61 6.50 5.03
C ASP A 195 12.10 6.31 4.94
N ILE A 196 11.68 5.61 3.90
CA ILE A 196 10.34 5.05 3.78
C ILE A 196 10.40 3.56 4.01
N VAL A 197 9.44 3.05 4.78
CA VAL A 197 9.34 1.64 5.12
C VAL A 197 8.05 1.04 4.55
N VAL A 198 8.21 0.00 3.75
CA VAL A 198 7.13 -0.76 3.14
C VAL A 198 7.12 -2.16 3.72
N CYS A 199 5.99 -2.56 4.30
CA CYS A 199 5.76 -3.89 4.85
C CYS A 199 4.75 -4.63 3.97
N THR A 200 5.20 -5.69 3.30
CA THR A 200 4.35 -6.43 2.36
C THR A 200 4.62 -7.94 2.43
N ASN A 201 3.67 -8.73 1.92
CA ASN A 201 3.83 -10.18 1.76
C ASN A 201 4.10 -10.57 0.30
N GLU A 202 4.07 -9.63 -0.61
CA GLU A 202 4.31 -9.81 -2.04
C GLU A 202 5.56 -9.02 -2.44
N GLY A 203 6.37 -9.55 -3.36
CA GLY A 203 7.56 -8.85 -3.86
C GLY A 203 7.28 -7.77 -4.91
N ASN A 204 6.02 -7.37 -5.08
CA ASN A 204 5.58 -6.41 -6.08
C ASN A 204 6.06 -4.98 -5.80
N ALA A 205 6.06 -4.55 -4.54
CA ALA A 205 6.60 -3.25 -4.16
C ALA A 205 8.08 -3.15 -4.47
N ASP A 206 8.88 -4.17 -4.12
CA ASP A 206 10.32 -4.22 -4.41
C ASP A 206 10.60 -4.25 -5.92
N MET A 207 9.79 -4.98 -6.69
CA MET A 207 9.88 -4.95 -8.16
C MET A 207 9.54 -3.58 -8.73
N GLY A 208 8.48 -2.95 -8.24
CA GLY A 208 8.07 -1.61 -8.64
C GLY A 208 9.17 -0.58 -8.40
N THR A 209 9.82 -0.65 -7.26
CA THR A 209 10.89 0.28 -6.89
C THR A 209 12.24 0.00 -7.56
N SER A 210 12.42 -1.19 -8.14
CA SER A 210 13.69 -1.63 -8.73
C SER A 210 13.77 -1.45 -10.25
N PHE A 211 12.66 -1.57 -10.98
CA PHE A 211 12.69 -1.51 -12.44
C PHE A 211 12.50 -0.10 -13.02
N PRO A 212 11.47 0.66 -12.66
CA PRO A 212 11.29 2.00 -13.19
C PRO A 212 12.33 2.98 -12.65
N LYS A 213 12.69 3.96 -13.48
CA LYS A 213 13.63 5.02 -13.07
C LYS A 213 12.98 6.06 -12.16
N LEU A 214 11.68 6.28 -12.33
CA LEU A 214 10.90 7.20 -11.52
C LEU A 214 10.12 6.42 -10.47
N ASN A 215 10.34 6.73 -9.21
CA ASN A 215 9.63 6.11 -8.11
C ASN A 215 8.94 7.19 -7.27
N ILE A 216 7.67 6.94 -6.94
CA ILE A 216 6.86 7.81 -6.10
C ILE A 216 6.44 7.01 -4.86
N ALA A 217 6.73 7.54 -3.68
CA ALA A 217 6.19 6.98 -2.45
C ALA A 217 5.15 7.95 -1.87
N ALA A 218 3.98 7.43 -1.52
CA ALA A 218 2.88 8.23 -0.99
C ALA A 218 2.46 7.74 0.40
N PHE A 219 2.37 8.67 1.35
CA PHE A 219 1.93 8.36 2.70
C PHE A 219 1.24 9.55 3.36
N GLY A 220 0.34 9.24 4.30
CA GLY A 220 -0.24 10.26 5.16
C GLY A 220 0.72 10.65 6.29
N MET A 221 0.68 11.89 6.72
CA MET A 221 1.56 12.43 7.78
C MET A 221 1.52 11.59 9.07
N GLU A 222 0.43 10.90 9.33
CA GLU A 222 0.27 9.99 10.46
C GLU A 222 1.21 8.77 10.42
N LYS A 223 1.87 8.50 9.29
CA LYS A 223 2.84 7.38 9.16
C LYS A 223 4.21 7.72 9.72
N ILE A 224 4.45 8.98 10.10
CA ILE A 224 5.73 9.40 10.67
C ILE A 224 6.02 8.69 11.99
N VAL A 225 7.26 8.26 12.14
CA VAL A 225 7.85 7.76 13.38
C VAL A 225 9.18 8.45 13.61
N PRO A 226 9.59 8.69 14.88
CA PRO A 226 10.77 9.48 15.15
C PRO A 226 12.07 8.81 14.67
N ASP A 227 12.22 7.53 14.92
CA ASP A 227 13.48 6.80 14.72
C ASP A 227 13.27 5.31 14.45
N LEU A 228 14.38 4.59 14.24
CA LEU A 228 14.38 3.15 13.99
C LEU A 228 13.99 2.32 15.21
N ASP A 229 14.20 2.81 16.44
CA ASP A 229 13.79 2.12 17.66
C ASP A 229 12.26 2.12 17.77
N ALA A 230 11.64 3.26 17.50
CA ALA A 230 10.19 3.37 17.39
C ALA A 230 9.63 2.47 16.28
N LEU A 231 10.26 2.47 15.11
CA LEU A 231 9.90 1.58 14.00
C LEU A 231 9.93 0.10 14.43
N GLY A 232 10.94 -0.31 15.21
CA GLY A 232 11.07 -1.67 15.73
C GLY A 232 9.86 -2.12 16.56
N VAL A 233 9.25 -1.22 17.35
CA VAL A 233 8.01 -1.50 18.09
C VAL A 233 6.84 -1.72 17.14
N PHE A 234 6.67 -0.85 16.14
CA PHE A 234 5.55 -0.94 15.21
C PHE A 234 5.62 -2.17 14.29
N THR A 235 6.79 -2.52 13.79
CA THR A 235 6.97 -3.69 12.91
C THR A 235 6.67 -5.00 13.63
N ARG A 236 6.94 -5.11 14.92
CA ARG A 236 6.54 -6.26 15.76
C ARG A 236 5.02 -6.40 15.91
N LEU A 237 4.29 -5.29 15.89
CA LEU A 237 2.84 -5.26 16.06
C LEU A 237 2.08 -5.43 14.74
N LEU A 238 2.60 -4.86 13.64
CA LEU A 238 1.88 -4.64 12.39
C LEU A 238 1.25 -5.91 11.83
N ALA A 239 2.04 -6.91 11.51
CA ALA A 239 1.55 -8.13 10.85
C ALA A 239 0.61 -8.95 11.77
N ARG A 240 0.91 -9.00 13.08
CA ARG A 240 0.05 -9.68 14.05
C ARG A 240 -1.29 -8.97 14.22
N SER A 241 -1.28 -7.66 14.26
CA SER A 241 -2.51 -6.85 14.36
C SER A 241 -3.37 -6.92 13.09
N ALA A 242 -2.76 -7.03 11.93
CA ALA A 242 -3.47 -7.05 10.65
C ALA A 242 -4.05 -8.43 10.32
N THR A 243 -3.21 -9.46 10.27
CA THR A 243 -3.57 -10.79 9.74
C THR A 243 -3.22 -11.95 10.68
N GLY A 244 -2.66 -11.68 11.84
CA GLY A 244 -2.15 -12.69 12.76
C GLY A 244 -0.88 -13.38 12.25
N GLN A 245 -0.09 -12.74 11.39
CA GLN A 245 1.23 -13.21 11.01
C GLN A 245 2.27 -12.73 12.02
N PRO A 246 3.30 -13.51 12.35
CA PRO A 246 4.38 -13.05 13.25
C PRO A 246 5.10 -11.81 12.73
N VAL A 247 5.33 -11.75 11.43
CA VAL A 247 6.05 -10.71 10.70
C VAL A 247 5.57 -10.69 9.24
N THR A 248 5.70 -9.58 8.53
CA THR A 248 5.53 -9.52 7.07
C THR A 248 6.69 -10.23 6.37
N THR A 249 6.43 -10.78 5.19
CA THR A 249 7.46 -11.48 4.41
C THR A 249 8.60 -10.54 4.02
N TYR A 250 8.26 -9.30 3.65
CA TYR A 250 9.20 -8.26 3.29
C TYR A 250 8.98 -7.04 4.17
N THR A 251 10.05 -6.45 4.65
CA THR A 251 10.10 -5.15 5.31
C THR A 251 11.25 -4.39 4.68
N SER A 252 10.92 -3.59 3.68
CA SER A 252 11.92 -2.89 2.87
C SER A 252 12.09 -1.47 3.38
N HIS A 253 13.32 -1.14 3.77
CA HIS A 253 13.75 0.22 4.06
C HIS A 253 14.30 0.81 2.77
N THR A 254 13.75 1.91 2.34
CA THR A 254 14.21 2.58 1.13
C THR A 254 14.76 3.94 1.46
N ILE A 255 16.06 4.06 1.25
CA ILE A 255 16.75 5.35 1.22
C ILE A 255 16.43 6.00 -0.12
N LEU A 256 15.82 7.17 -0.06
CA LEU A 256 15.29 7.86 -1.23
C LEU A 256 16.42 8.58 -1.96
N SER A 257 17.10 7.94 -2.89
CA SER A 257 18.14 8.57 -3.72
C SER A 257 17.66 9.06 -5.10
N SER A 258 16.41 8.77 -5.46
CA SER A 258 15.80 9.19 -6.74
C SER A 258 14.26 9.21 -6.70
N TRP A 259 13.68 9.41 -5.53
CA TRP A 259 12.24 9.24 -5.32
C TRP A 259 11.58 10.58 -5.04
N ILE A 260 10.39 10.73 -5.58
CA ILE A 260 9.49 11.82 -5.27
C ILE A 260 8.51 11.31 -4.23
N THR A 261 8.48 11.96 -3.07
CA THR A 261 7.59 11.64 -1.96
C THR A 261 6.50 12.68 -1.87
N ALA A 262 5.26 12.24 -1.88
CA ALA A 262 4.11 13.11 -1.61
C ALA A 262 3.50 12.74 -0.27
N ALA A 263 3.38 13.68 0.65
CA ALA A 263 2.70 13.50 1.93
C ALA A 263 1.39 14.26 1.92
N VAL A 264 0.31 13.62 2.36
CA VAL A 264 -1.04 14.20 2.41
C VAL A 264 -1.51 14.24 3.87
N PRO A 265 -2.16 15.31 4.34
CA PRO A 265 -2.82 15.32 5.63
C PRO A 265 -3.86 14.19 5.72
N TYR A 266 -3.90 13.51 6.86
CA TYR A 266 -4.96 12.56 7.14
C TYR A 266 -6.30 13.31 7.27
N PHE A 267 -7.19 13.10 6.32
CA PHE A 267 -8.60 13.46 6.50
C PHE A 267 -9.36 12.21 6.93
N PRO A 268 -10.04 12.24 8.09
CA PRO A 268 -10.98 11.19 8.41
C PRO A 268 -11.99 11.12 7.25
N SER A 269 -12.19 9.93 6.71
CA SER A 269 -13.13 9.67 5.62
C SER A 269 -14.42 10.44 5.85
N ARG A 270 -14.78 11.33 4.93
CA ARG A 270 -16.16 11.83 4.88
C ARG A 270 -17.01 10.59 4.63
N THR A 271 -17.68 10.11 5.66
CA THR A 271 -18.83 9.24 5.51
C THR A 271 -19.83 9.99 4.65
N THR A 272 -19.76 9.78 3.35
CA THR A 272 -20.86 10.15 2.46
C THR A 272 -21.99 9.20 2.83
N SER A 273 -22.86 9.66 3.73
CA SER A 273 -24.19 9.11 3.87
C SER A 273 -24.89 9.32 2.52
N ARG A 274 -24.80 8.32 1.65
CA ARG A 274 -25.74 8.20 0.54
C ARG A 274 -27.00 7.59 1.12
N HIS A 275 -28.02 8.42 1.24
CA HIS A 275 -29.41 8.00 1.44
C HIS A 275 -29.88 7.16 0.25
#